data_17817d54fa3cad6defad09fb9e0307b7
#
_entry.id   17817d54fa3cad6defad09fb9e0307b7
#
_cell.length_a   1.000
_cell.length_b   1.000
_cell.length_c   1.000
_cell.angle_alpha   90.00
_cell.angle_beta   90.00
_cell.angle_gamma   90.00
#
_symmetry.space_group_name_H-M   'P 1'
#
loop_
_entity.id
_entity.type
_entity.pdbx_description
1 polymer ?
#
loop_
_entity_poly.entity_id
_entity_poly.type
_entity_poly.pdbx_seq_one_letter_code
_entity_poly.pdbx_strand_id
1 'polypeptide(L)'
;RRILLMVKAGEATDKTIQSLLPHLDKGDILIDGGNTFFRDTMRRNEELANSGINFIGTGVSGGEEGALKGPSIMPGGQKDAYDLVAPILEEISAKADDGAPCVTYIGPNGAGHYVKMVHNGIEYGDMQLIAESYDILRRVGGLSVEECAEVFKEWNQGELDSYLIEITADILTKKDPETGRPMVDVIMDTAGNKGTGKWASQSALDLGVPLPLITESVFARFVSTLKEERVAASKELAATKIPELTNSERQALIEQVRKGLYFSKIMSYAQGFAQMRVASEEFNWDLNYGEIAKIFRAGCIIRAQFLQKITDAFERDPQLKNLLLDKYFLYVTESYQDAVRDVVVTAVRAGIPVPTFSSALAYYDSYRSETLPANLIQAQRDYFGAHTYNRVDKPGTFHFEWAQEKEIEQ
;
A
#
# COMPACT_ATOMS: atom_id res chain seq x y z
N ARG A 1 -31.98 -9.57 -13.04
CA ARG A 1 -31.10 -8.60 -13.77
C ARG A 1 -29.72 -8.62 -13.16
N ARG A 2 -28.70 -8.14 -13.90
CA ARG A 2 -27.32 -7.93 -13.43
C ARG A 2 -26.92 -6.53 -13.90
N ILE A 3 -26.70 -5.61 -12.95
CA ILE A 3 -26.48 -4.19 -13.23
C ILE A 3 -25.16 -3.76 -12.62
N LEU A 4 -24.23 -3.29 -13.45
CA LEU A 4 -22.96 -2.73 -13.03
C LEU A 4 -23.09 -1.22 -12.86
N LEU A 5 -22.74 -0.74 -11.68
CA LEU A 5 -22.70 0.68 -11.32
C LEU A 5 -21.25 1.18 -11.42
N MET A 6 -21.00 2.10 -12.35
CA MET A 6 -19.72 2.80 -12.50
C MET A 6 -19.92 4.29 -12.26
N VAL A 7 -20.34 4.63 -11.05
CA VAL A 7 -20.67 6.00 -10.65
C VAL A 7 -19.74 6.48 -9.53
N LYS A 8 -19.75 7.78 -9.26
CA LYS A 8 -18.96 8.34 -8.17
C LYS A 8 -19.39 7.70 -6.84
N ALA A 9 -18.40 7.23 -6.06
CA ALA A 9 -18.62 6.64 -4.75
C ALA A 9 -19.30 7.62 -3.76
N GLY A 10 -19.96 7.07 -2.75
CA GLY A 10 -20.67 7.82 -1.74
C GLY A 10 -22.14 8.08 -2.11
N GLU A 11 -22.63 9.27 -1.86
CA GLU A 11 -24.03 9.67 -2.05
C GLU A 11 -24.59 9.40 -3.47
N ALA A 12 -23.75 9.56 -4.49
CA ALA A 12 -24.15 9.29 -5.88
C ALA A 12 -24.49 7.82 -6.09
N THR A 13 -23.76 6.91 -5.47
CA THR A 13 -24.06 5.47 -5.48
C THR A 13 -25.37 5.19 -4.77
N ASP A 14 -25.61 5.78 -3.59
CA ASP A 14 -26.86 5.61 -2.84
C ASP A 14 -28.06 6.09 -3.64
N LYS A 15 -27.98 7.28 -4.26
CA LYS A 15 -29.06 7.83 -5.10
C LYS A 15 -29.34 6.95 -6.34
N THR A 16 -28.28 6.40 -6.95
CA THR A 16 -28.43 5.50 -8.09
C THR A 16 -29.15 4.21 -7.68
N ILE A 17 -28.74 3.60 -6.55
CA ILE A 17 -29.41 2.42 -6.01
C ILE A 17 -30.88 2.71 -5.72
N GLN A 18 -31.20 3.82 -5.04
CA GLN A 18 -32.56 4.22 -4.73
C GLN A 18 -33.44 4.39 -5.99
N SER A 19 -32.86 4.96 -7.06
CA SER A 19 -33.59 5.13 -8.32
C SER A 19 -33.88 3.81 -9.05
N LEU A 20 -33.03 2.80 -8.83
CA LEU A 20 -33.17 1.47 -9.44
C LEU A 20 -34.15 0.57 -8.66
N LEU A 21 -34.21 0.69 -7.33
CA LEU A 21 -34.99 -0.19 -6.47
C LEU A 21 -36.44 -0.45 -6.95
N PRO A 22 -37.23 0.57 -7.40
CA PRO A 22 -38.59 0.34 -7.90
C PRO A 22 -38.67 -0.55 -9.16
N HIS A 23 -37.54 -0.78 -9.83
CA HIS A 23 -37.42 -1.54 -11.08
C HIS A 23 -36.74 -2.89 -10.90
N LEU A 24 -36.39 -3.25 -9.67
CA LEU A 24 -35.67 -4.49 -9.35
C LEU A 24 -36.63 -5.52 -8.75
N ASP A 25 -36.33 -6.79 -9.06
CA ASP A 25 -37.02 -7.94 -8.51
C ASP A 25 -36.09 -8.70 -7.56
N LYS A 26 -36.66 -9.48 -6.66
CA LYS A 26 -35.93 -10.37 -5.78
C LYS A 26 -35.02 -11.30 -6.58
N GLY A 27 -33.72 -11.37 -6.21
CA GLY A 27 -32.69 -12.14 -6.89
C GLY A 27 -31.93 -11.35 -7.95
N ASP A 28 -32.31 -10.09 -8.26
CA ASP A 28 -31.48 -9.21 -9.09
C ASP A 28 -30.15 -8.90 -8.40
N ILE A 29 -29.14 -8.59 -9.17
CA ILE A 29 -27.76 -8.34 -8.71
C ILE A 29 -27.33 -6.92 -9.09
N LEU A 30 -26.97 -6.12 -8.10
CA LEU A 30 -26.27 -4.86 -8.28
C LEU A 30 -24.77 -5.07 -8.03
N ILE A 31 -23.93 -4.57 -8.93
CA ILE A 31 -22.47 -4.65 -8.85
C ILE A 31 -21.93 -3.24 -8.75
N ASP A 32 -21.36 -2.87 -7.62
CA ASP A 32 -20.72 -1.55 -7.43
C ASP A 32 -19.24 -1.65 -7.80
N GLY A 33 -18.88 -1.12 -8.98
CA GLY A 33 -17.50 -1.04 -9.49
C GLY A 33 -16.76 0.25 -9.13
N GLY A 34 -17.34 1.13 -8.33
CA GLY A 34 -16.69 2.35 -7.85
C GLY A 34 -15.60 2.10 -6.82
N ASN A 35 -14.75 3.12 -6.58
CA ASN A 35 -13.82 3.09 -5.45
C ASN A 35 -14.56 3.45 -4.15
N THR A 36 -15.40 2.55 -3.69
CA THR A 36 -16.30 2.76 -2.54
C THR A 36 -15.59 2.44 -1.22
N PHE A 37 -15.88 3.24 -0.19
CA PHE A 37 -15.46 2.92 1.16
C PHE A 37 -16.16 1.64 1.64
N PHE A 38 -15.39 0.67 2.11
CA PHE A 38 -15.89 -0.69 2.37
C PHE A 38 -17.03 -0.76 3.40
N ARG A 39 -17.09 0.16 4.37
CA ARG A 39 -18.18 0.23 5.34
C ARG A 39 -19.50 0.65 4.69
N ASP A 40 -19.47 1.53 3.69
CA ASP A 40 -20.65 1.85 2.89
C ASP A 40 -21.15 0.64 2.10
N THR A 41 -20.21 -0.16 1.60
CA THR A 41 -20.53 -1.42 0.92
C THR A 41 -21.18 -2.42 1.87
N MET A 42 -20.67 -2.56 3.09
CA MET A 42 -21.27 -3.42 4.13
C MET A 42 -22.70 -2.97 4.46
N ARG A 43 -22.91 -1.69 4.68
CA ARG A 43 -24.23 -1.09 4.94
C ARG A 43 -25.21 -1.36 3.78
N ARG A 44 -24.79 -1.10 2.53
CA ARG A 44 -25.60 -1.33 1.34
C ARG A 44 -25.96 -2.79 1.16
N ASN A 45 -25.01 -3.68 1.42
CA ASN A 45 -25.22 -5.11 1.35
C ASN A 45 -26.32 -5.57 2.33
N GLU A 46 -26.28 -5.08 3.57
CA GLU A 46 -27.29 -5.38 4.58
C GLU A 46 -28.67 -4.79 4.21
N GLU A 47 -28.72 -3.52 3.81
CA GLU A 47 -29.96 -2.84 3.42
C GLU A 47 -30.65 -3.53 2.24
N LEU A 48 -29.92 -3.90 1.20
CA LEU A 48 -30.44 -4.55 0.00
C LEU A 48 -30.86 -6.01 0.23
N ALA A 49 -30.16 -6.71 1.12
CA ALA A 49 -30.52 -8.08 1.50
C ALA A 49 -31.95 -8.16 2.07
N ASN A 50 -32.41 -7.14 2.80
CA ASN A 50 -33.78 -7.06 3.33
C ASN A 50 -34.84 -7.02 2.21
N SER A 51 -34.47 -6.54 1.02
CA SER A 51 -35.33 -6.52 -0.17
C SER A 51 -35.09 -7.72 -1.10
N GLY A 52 -34.21 -8.62 -0.72
CA GLY A 52 -33.85 -9.81 -1.52
C GLY A 52 -33.02 -9.47 -2.75
N ILE A 53 -32.39 -8.28 -2.80
CA ILE A 53 -31.49 -7.85 -3.86
C ILE A 53 -30.06 -8.21 -3.45
N ASN A 54 -29.30 -8.84 -4.35
CA ASN A 54 -27.90 -9.15 -4.14
C ASN A 54 -27.02 -7.93 -4.45
N PHE A 55 -25.97 -7.75 -3.67
CA PHE A 55 -25.04 -6.64 -3.85
C PHE A 55 -23.59 -7.13 -3.85
N ILE A 56 -22.85 -6.83 -4.92
CA ILE A 56 -21.45 -7.19 -5.08
C ILE A 56 -20.62 -5.91 -5.11
N GLY A 57 -19.89 -5.65 -4.02
CA GLY A 57 -18.92 -4.55 -3.96
C GLY A 57 -17.62 -4.98 -4.66
N THR A 58 -17.32 -4.35 -5.77
CA THR A 58 -16.27 -4.80 -6.69
C THR A 58 -15.18 -3.76 -6.82
N GLY A 59 -14.01 -4.02 -6.24
CA GLY A 59 -12.83 -3.21 -6.50
C GLY A 59 -12.33 -3.45 -7.93
N VAL A 60 -12.04 -2.36 -8.66
CA VAL A 60 -11.52 -2.42 -10.02
C VAL A 60 -10.23 -1.61 -10.09
N SER A 61 -9.17 -2.18 -10.66
CA SER A 61 -7.87 -1.54 -10.83
C SER A 61 -7.42 -1.57 -12.29
N GLY A 62 -6.47 -0.70 -12.66
CA GLY A 62 -5.88 -0.64 -14.01
C GLY A 62 -6.00 0.72 -14.71
N GLY A 63 -6.72 1.67 -14.13
CA GLY A 63 -6.92 3.00 -14.73
C GLY A 63 -7.63 2.94 -16.10
N GLU A 64 -7.36 3.89 -16.98
CA GLU A 64 -7.94 3.97 -18.32
C GLU A 64 -7.47 2.80 -19.19
N GLU A 65 -6.21 2.43 -19.10
CA GLU A 65 -5.65 1.32 -19.88
C GLU A 65 -6.27 -0.03 -19.45
N GLY A 66 -6.38 -0.27 -18.14
CA GLY A 66 -7.05 -1.46 -17.61
C GLY A 66 -8.53 -1.52 -18.00
N ALA A 67 -9.23 -0.38 -18.01
CA ALA A 67 -10.62 -0.32 -18.47
C ALA A 67 -10.79 -0.75 -19.93
N LEU A 68 -9.79 -0.44 -20.78
CA LEU A 68 -9.80 -0.79 -22.20
C LEU A 68 -9.31 -2.22 -22.48
N LYS A 69 -8.25 -2.65 -21.81
CA LYS A 69 -7.52 -3.89 -22.12
C LYS A 69 -7.81 -5.05 -21.15
N GLY A 70 -8.49 -4.78 -20.06
CA GLY A 70 -8.80 -5.73 -19.00
C GLY A 70 -8.25 -5.28 -17.64
N PRO A 71 -9.12 -5.07 -16.64
CA PRO A 71 -8.72 -4.70 -15.28
C PRO A 71 -8.45 -5.91 -14.40
N SER A 72 -7.74 -5.69 -13.28
CA SER A 72 -7.82 -6.56 -12.11
C SER A 72 -9.11 -6.28 -11.35
N ILE A 73 -9.86 -7.33 -11.01
CA ILE A 73 -11.22 -7.22 -10.43
C ILE A 73 -11.29 -7.96 -9.09
N MET A 74 -11.83 -7.29 -8.06
CA MET A 74 -11.88 -7.74 -6.67
C MET A 74 -13.33 -7.75 -6.18
N PRO A 75 -14.17 -8.72 -6.60
CA PRO A 75 -15.57 -8.81 -6.21
C PRO A 75 -15.75 -9.40 -4.81
N GLY A 76 -16.60 -8.77 -4.01
CA GLY A 76 -17.06 -9.27 -2.70
C GLY A 76 -18.56 -9.10 -2.54
N GLY A 77 -19.20 -10.00 -1.80
CA GLY A 77 -20.65 -9.98 -1.59
C GLY A 77 -21.20 -11.39 -1.42
N GLN A 78 -22.46 -11.62 -1.80
CA GLN A 78 -23.04 -12.95 -1.75
C GLN A 78 -22.35 -13.88 -2.78
N LYS A 79 -21.85 -15.01 -2.29
CA LYS A 79 -21.10 -15.98 -3.12
C LYS A 79 -21.95 -16.54 -4.28
N ASP A 80 -23.21 -16.89 -4.00
CA ASP A 80 -24.12 -17.42 -5.00
C ASP A 80 -24.41 -16.39 -6.12
N ALA A 81 -24.51 -15.12 -5.76
CA ALA A 81 -24.66 -14.04 -6.73
C ALA A 81 -23.37 -13.81 -7.55
N TYR A 82 -22.22 -13.90 -6.90
CA TYR A 82 -20.93 -13.86 -7.61
C TYR A 82 -20.84 -14.96 -8.66
N ASP A 83 -21.20 -16.20 -8.34
CA ASP A 83 -21.13 -17.33 -9.27
C ASP A 83 -21.94 -17.11 -10.56
N LEU A 84 -23.02 -16.32 -10.47
CA LEU A 84 -23.82 -15.95 -11.64
C LEU A 84 -23.17 -14.87 -12.53
N VAL A 85 -22.24 -14.09 -12.01
CA VAL A 85 -21.55 -13.01 -12.75
C VAL A 85 -20.09 -13.33 -13.04
N ALA A 86 -19.53 -14.34 -12.39
CA ALA A 86 -18.13 -14.77 -12.54
C ALA A 86 -17.72 -14.96 -14.00
N PRO A 87 -18.48 -15.66 -14.88
CA PRO A 87 -18.08 -15.83 -16.27
C PRO A 87 -17.92 -14.51 -17.03
N ILE A 88 -18.72 -13.49 -16.69
CA ILE A 88 -18.60 -12.16 -17.31
C ILE A 88 -17.35 -11.45 -16.77
N LEU A 89 -17.14 -11.48 -15.45
CA LEU A 89 -16.00 -10.83 -14.82
C LEU A 89 -14.68 -11.47 -15.23
N GLU A 90 -14.66 -12.80 -15.37
CA GLU A 90 -13.50 -13.54 -15.87
C GLU A 90 -13.16 -13.15 -17.32
N GLU A 91 -14.15 -13.03 -18.18
CA GLU A 91 -13.96 -12.66 -19.60
C GLU A 91 -13.36 -11.27 -19.75
N ILE A 92 -13.90 -10.26 -19.02
CA ILE A 92 -13.48 -8.87 -19.12
C ILE A 92 -12.22 -8.52 -18.31
N SER A 93 -11.77 -9.40 -17.42
CA SER A 93 -10.57 -9.18 -16.62
C SER A 93 -9.28 -9.31 -17.42
N ALA A 94 -8.21 -8.67 -16.95
CA ALA A 94 -6.86 -8.95 -17.43
C ALA A 94 -6.53 -10.43 -17.33
N LYS A 95 -5.65 -10.90 -18.19
CA LYS A 95 -5.07 -12.24 -18.11
C LYS A 95 -3.60 -12.11 -17.72
N ALA A 96 -3.19 -12.87 -16.74
CA ALA A 96 -1.77 -13.00 -16.40
C ALA A 96 -1.03 -13.79 -17.49
N ASP A 97 0.30 -13.84 -17.44
CA ASP A 97 1.14 -14.52 -18.44
C ASP A 97 0.83 -16.01 -18.60
N ASP A 98 0.33 -16.64 -17.54
CA ASP A 98 -0.14 -18.03 -17.55
C ASP A 98 -1.56 -18.20 -18.09
N GLY A 99 -2.20 -17.13 -18.55
CA GLY A 99 -3.57 -17.10 -19.06
C GLY A 99 -4.66 -17.04 -17.98
N ALA A 100 -4.30 -17.04 -16.69
CA ALA A 100 -5.25 -16.97 -15.60
C ALA A 100 -5.95 -15.60 -15.56
N PRO A 101 -7.28 -15.55 -15.38
CA PRO A 101 -7.99 -14.28 -15.23
C PRO A 101 -7.62 -13.58 -13.92
N CYS A 102 -7.41 -12.27 -13.97
CA CYS A 102 -7.11 -11.45 -12.79
C CYS A 102 -8.40 -11.03 -12.06
N VAL A 103 -9.20 -12.00 -11.71
CA VAL A 103 -10.42 -11.87 -10.90
C VAL A 103 -10.60 -13.13 -10.04
N THR A 104 -10.99 -12.93 -8.78
CA THR A 104 -11.41 -14.01 -7.89
C THR A 104 -12.44 -13.49 -6.90
N TYR A 105 -13.30 -14.36 -6.38
CA TYR A 105 -14.17 -14.01 -5.26
C TYR A 105 -13.32 -13.70 -4.03
N ILE A 106 -13.43 -12.47 -3.52
CA ILE A 106 -12.61 -12.03 -2.39
C ILE A 106 -13.18 -12.51 -1.06
N GLY A 107 -14.48 -12.36 -0.84
CA GLY A 107 -15.14 -12.69 0.41
C GLY A 107 -16.51 -12.02 0.53
N PRO A 108 -17.21 -12.21 1.65
CA PRO A 108 -18.55 -11.67 1.84
C PRO A 108 -18.53 -10.14 1.99
N ASN A 109 -19.68 -9.54 1.80
CA ASN A 109 -20.01 -8.12 2.00
C ASN A 109 -18.94 -7.13 1.49
N GLY A 110 -18.29 -6.35 2.34
CA GLY A 110 -17.33 -5.30 1.99
C GLY A 110 -15.93 -5.77 1.61
N ALA A 111 -15.64 -7.08 1.62
CA ALA A 111 -14.29 -7.64 1.44
C ALA A 111 -13.61 -7.19 0.14
N GLY A 112 -14.33 -7.15 -0.98
CA GLY A 112 -13.79 -6.74 -2.28
C GLY A 112 -13.29 -5.29 -2.27
N HIS A 113 -14.07 -4.36 -1.79
CA HIS A 113 -13.67 -2.96 -1.65
C HIS A 113 -12.58 -2.75 -0.60
N TYR A 114 -12.55 -3.57 0.45
CA TYR A 114 -11.47 -3.53 1.43
C TYR A 114 -10.13 -3.91 0.81
N VAL A 115 -10.07 -5.00 0.08
CA VAL A 115 -8.85 -5.44 -0.62
C VAL A 115 -8.42 -4.39 -1.64
N LYS A 116 -9.35 -3.77 -2.35
CA LYS A 116 -9.05 -2.64 -3.26
C LYS A 116 -8.49 -1.42 -2.52
N MET A 117 -9.02 -1.09 -1.36
CA MET A 117 -8.52 -0.01 -0.52
C MET A 117 -7.07 -0.26 -0.07
N VAL A 118 -6.75 -1.48 0.37
CA VAL A 118 -5.39 -1.86 0.75
C VAL A 118 -4.46 -1.89 -0.46
N HIS A 119 -4.92 -2.41 -1.60
CA HIS A 119 -4.21 -2.30 -2.88
C HIS A 119 -3.79 -0.84 -3.16
N ASN A 120 -4.70 0.10 -3.03
CA ASN A 120 -4.38 1.51 -3.23
C ASN A 120 -3.43 2.07 -2.16
N GLY A 121 -3.48 1.57 -0.94
CA GLY A 121 -2.50 1.90 0.10
C GLY A 121 -1.08 1.48 -0.32
N ILE A 122 -0.92 0.25 -0.80
CA ILE A 122 0.34 -0.27 -1.35
C ILE A 122 0.81 0.59 -2.52
N GLU A 123 -0.09 0.96 -3.44
CA GLU A 123 0.18 1.85 -4.57
C GLU A 123 0.77 3.19 -4.11
N TYR A 124 0.21 3.80 -3.07
CA TYR A 124 0.72 5.05 -2.49
C TYR A 124 2.14 4.88 -1.95
N GLY A 125 2.39 3.79 -1.23
CA GLY A 125 3.72 3.44 -0.73
C GLY A 125 4.73 3.28 -1.86
N ASP A 126 4.39 2.51 -2.89
CA ASP A 126 5.24 2.27 -4.05
C ASP A 126 5.56 3.58 -4.82
N MET A 127 4.54 4.39 -5.07
CA MET A 127 4.73 5.68 -5.77
C MET A 127 5.65 6.62 -4.99
N GLN A 128 5.49 6.69 -3.66
CA GLN A 128 6.33 7.53 -2.82
C GLN A 128 7.78 7.02 -2.77
N LEU A 129 7.99 5.71 -2.65
CA LEU A 129 9.33 5.09 -2.69
C LEU A 129 10.05 5.36 -4.02
N ILE A 130 9.33 5.27 -5.14
CA ILE A 130 9.87 5.59 -6.47
C ILE A 130 10.22 7.08 -6.56
N ALA A 131 9.37 7.96 -6.05
CA ALA A 131 9.63 9.40 -6.04
C ALA A 131 10.84 9.76 -5.16
N GLU A 132 10.97 9.14 -3.98
CA GLU A 132 12.15 9.31 -3.11
C GLU A 132 13.43 8.79 -3.79
N SER A 133 13.37 7.65 -4.47
CA SER A 133 14.48 7.11 -5.26
C SER A 133 14.92 8.08 -6.34
N TYR A 134 13.97 8.62 -7.10
CA TYR A 134 14.21 9.63 -8.12
C TYR A 134 14.86 10.89 -7.52
N ASP A 135 14.37 11.41 -6.40
CA ASP A 135 14.92 12.61 -5.75
C ASP A 135 16.36 12.38 -5.28
N ILE A 136 16.67 11.20 -4.71
CA ILE A 136 18.04 10.82 -4.33
C ILE A 136 18.96 10.77 -5.56
N LEU A 137 18.54 10.10 -6.62
CA LEU A 137 19.32 9.99 -7.86
C LEU A 137 19.58 11.36 -8.48
N ARG A 138 18.58 12.24 -8.49
CA ARG A 138 18.68 13.61 -9.04
C ARG A 138 19.59 14.49 -8.19
N ARG A 139 19.31 14.58 -6.90
CA ARG A 139 19.90 15.60 -6.02
C ARG A 139 21.23 15.17 -5.41
N VAL A 140 21.37 13.89 -5.03
CA VAL A 140 22.60 13.34 -4.47
C VAL A 140 23.45 12.74 -5.57
N GLY A 141 22.87 11.92 -6.43
CA GLY A 141 23.55 11.30 -7.56
C GLY A 141 23.96 12.27 -8.67
N GLY A 142 23.28 13.43 -8.75
CA GLY A 142 23.54 14.42 -9.79
C GLY A 142 23.16 13.96 -11.20
N LEU A 143 22.27 12.94 -11.32
CA LEU A 143 21.81 12.45 -12.61
C LEU A 143 20.86 13.45 -13.29
N SER A 144 20.91 13.52 -14.61
CA SER A 144 19.89 14.22 -15.41
C SER A 144 18.57 13.43 -15.36
N VAL A 145 17.48 14.03 -15.85
CA VAL A 145 16.18 13.33 -15.96
C VAL A 145 16.30 12.16 -16.94
N GLU A 146 17.00 12.35 -18.04
CA GLU A 146 17.23 11.33 -19.06
C GLU A 146 18.10 10.17 -18.50
N GLU A 147 19.13 10.47 -17.72
CA GLU A 147 19.93 9.44 -17.04
C GLU A 147 19.09 8.64 -16.05
N CYS A 148 18.19 9.30 -15.30
CA CYS A 148 17.23 8.61 -14.43
C CYS A 148 16.28 7.71 -15.23
N ALA A 149 15.80 8.15 -16.42
CA ALA A 149 14.97 7.31 -17.27
C ALA A 149 15.67 5.99 -17.64
N GLU A 150 16.96 6.05 -18.03
CA GLU A 150 17.73 4.84 -18.35
C GLU A 150 17.93 3.94 -17.12
N VAL A 151 18.17 4.52 -15.92
CA VAL A 151 18.27 3.76 -14.67
C VAL A 151 16.97 3.01 -14.38
N PHE A 152 15.81 3.67 -14.42
CA PHE A 152 14.52 3.01 -14.19
C PHE A 152 14.17 1.98 -15.27
N LYS A 153 14.56 2.23 -16.52
CA LYS A 153 14.40 1.28 -17.62
C LYS A 153 15.24 0.02 -17.41
N GLU A 154 16.48 0.17 -16.93
CA GLU A 154 17.33 -0.96 -16.56
C GLU A 154 16.74 -1.74 -15.38
N TRP A 155 16.29 -1.06 -14.33
CA TRP A 155 15.66 -1.68 -13.18
C TRP A 155 14.39 -2.48 -13.54
N ASN A 156 13.65 -2.03 -14.54
CA ASN A 156 12.46 -2.73 -15.04
C ASN A 156 12.78 -4.03 -15.80
N GLN A 157 14.04 -4.34 -16.04
CA GLN A 157 14.49 -5.60 -16.66
C GLN A 157 14.79 -6.69 -15.62
N GLY A 158 14.72 -6.36 -14.33
CA GLY A 158 15.10 -7.23 -13.22
C GLY A 158 13.98 -7.37 -12.18
N GLU A 159 14.40 -7.54 -10.93
CA GLU A 159 13.50 -7.79 -9.79
C GLU A 159 12.53 -6.63 -9.48
N LEU A 160 12.83 -5.41 -9.95
CA LEU A 160 11.95 -4.24 -9.83
C LEU A 160 10.93 -4.13 -10.97
N ASP A 161 10.89 -5.07 -11.91
CA ASP A 161 9.88 -5.07 -12.98
C ASP A 161 8.48 -4.93 -12.38
N SER A 162 7.86 -3.81 -12.73
CA SER A 162 6.52 -3.45 -12.29
C SER A 162 5.93 -2.35 -13.17
N TYR A 163 4.60 -2.25 -13.18
CA TYR A 163 3.91 -1.21 -13.93
C TYR A 163 4.38 0.21 -13.55
N LEU A 164 4.54 0.49 -12.25
CA LEU A 164 4.97 1.82 -11.80
C LEU A 164 6.42 2.15 -12.19
N ILE A 165 7.33 1.19 -12.20
CA ILE A 165 8.71 1.38 -12.69
C ILE A 165 8.71 1.58 -14.22
N GLU A 166 7.93 0.78 -14.94
CA GLU A 166 7.78 0.91 -16.40
C GLU A 166 7.30 2.31 -16.80
N ILE A 167 6.19 2.78 -16.22
CA ILE A 167 5.67 4.11 -16.53
C ILE A 167 6.58 5.23 -16.02
N THR A 168 7.33 5.03 -14.93
CA THR A 168 8.31 6.02 -14.47
C THR A 168 9.41 6.20 -15.50
N ALA A 169 9.97 5.11 -16.03
CA ALA A 169 10.96 5.19 -17.11
C ALA A 169 10.41 5.94 -18.33
N ASP A 170 9.17 5.66 -18.74
CA ASP A 170 8.54 6.34 -19.88
C ASP A 170 8.26 7.83 -19.60
N ILE A 171 7.70 8.17 -18.43
CA ILE A 171 7.44 9.56 -18.00
C ILE A 171 8.69 10.41 -18.09
N LEU A 172 9.83 9.90 -17.63
CA LEU A 172 11.09 10.64 -17.60
C LEU A 172 11.70 10.86 -19.00
N THR A 173 11.22 10.19 -20.05
CA THR A 173 11.60 10.47 -21.44
C THR A 173 10.80 11.61 -22.06
N LYS A 174 9.66 12.00 -21.47
CA LYS A 174 8.76 12.97 -22.10
C LYS A 174 9.22 14.40 -21.90
N LYS A 175 9.05 15.19 -22.94
CA LYS A 175 9.35 16.63 -22.93
C LYS A 175 8.09 17.43 -23.10
N ASP A 176 8.03 18.53 -22.39
CA ASP A 176 6.97 19.52 -22.56
C ASP A 176 7.06 20.14 -23.97
N PRO A 177 5.97 20.10 -24.75
CA PRO A 177 5.98 20.59 -26.13
C PRO A 177 6.17 22.10 -26.26
N GLU A 178 5.88 22.87 -25.21
CA GLU A 178 5.99 24.33 -25.26
C GLU A 178 7.42 24.80 -24.88
N THR A 179 8.03 24.20 -23.85
CA THR A 179 9.31 24.66 -23.31
C THR A 179 10.50 23.78 -23.72
N GLY A 180 10.27 22.57 -24.21
CA GLY A 180 11.31 21.58 -24.52
C GLY A 180 11.98 20.96 -23.27
N ARG A 181 11.58 21.39 -22.07
CA ARG A 181 12.09 20.84 -20.80
C ARG A 181 11.52 19.44 -20.55
N PRO A 182 12.17 18.61 -19.70
CA PRO A 182 11.54 17.39 -19.22
C PRO A 182 10.13 17.68 -18.67
N MET A 183 9.13 16.86 -19.07
CA MET A 183 7.75 17.10 -18.66
C MET A 183 7.59 17.08 -17.13
N VAL A 184 8.32 16.21 -16.43
CA VAL A 184 8.30 16.11 -14.97
C VAL A 184 8.77 17.40 -14.28
N ASP A 185 9.64 18.18 -14.90
CA ASP A 185 10.17 19.43 -14.35
C ASP A 185 9.21 20.63 -14.51
N VAL A 186 8.15 20.50 -15.30
CA VAL A 186 7.11 21.55 -15.45
C VAL A 186 5.82 21.22 -14.73
N ILE A 187 5.68 19.98 -14.23
CA ILE A 187 4.57 19.56 -13.38
C ILE A 187 4.79 20.14 -11.96
N MET A 188 3.74 20.76 -11.41
CA MET A 188 3.79 21.23 -10.02
C MET A 188 3.97 20.05 -9.04
N ASP A 189 4.88 20.21 -8.08
CA ASP A 189 5.22 19.20 -7.07
C ASP A 189 4.19 19.09 -5.94
N THR A 190 2.92 18.95 -6.31
CA THR A 190 1.78 18.69 -5.42
C THR A 190 1.07 17.42 -5.85
N ALA A 191 0.95 16.44 -4.96
CA ALA A 191 0.31 15.17 -5.27
C ALA A 191 -1.10 15.11 -4.69
N GLY A 192 -2.11 14.98 -5.55
CA GLY A 192 -3.50 14.79 -5.16
C GLY A 192 -3.77 13.40 -4.59
N ASN A 193 -4.91 13.25 -3.92
CA ASN A 193 -5.40 11.96 -3.45
C ASN A 193 -6.93 11.91 -3.54
N LYS A 194 -7.47 10.69 -3.73
CA LYS A 194 -8.92 10.43 -3.75
C LYS A 194 -9.45 9.82 -2.44
N GLY A 195 -8.61 9.72 -1.40
CA GLY A 195 -8.97 9.26 -0.07
C GLY A 195 -8.67 7.78 0.24
N THR A 196 -8.42 6.92 -0.74
CA THR A 196 -8.24 5.47 -0.51
C THR A 196 -7.01 5.15 0.36
N GLY A 197 -5.90 5.82 0.18
CA GLY A 197 -4.72 5.68 1.06
C GLY A 197 -4.99 6.15 2.49
N LYS A 198 -5.76 7.24 2.65
CA LYS A 198 -6.24 7.71 3.96
C LYS A 198 -7.13 6.66 4.62
N TRP A 199 -8.07 6.06 3.90
CA TRP A 199 -8.94 5.02 4.46
C TRP A 199 -8.15 3.77 4.89
N ALA A 200 -7.16 3.35 4.12
CA ALA A 200 -6.26 2.25 4.51
C ALA A 200 -5.55 2.55 5.84
N SER A 201 -5.02 3.77 5.99
CA SER A 201 -4.36 4.22 7.22
C SER A 201 -5.32 4.32 8.40
N GLN A 202 -6.53 4.87 8.20
CA GLN A 202 -7.57 4.92 9.23
C GLN A 202 -7.98 3.53 9.70
N SER A 203 -8.22 2.61 8.75
CA SER A 203 -8.56 1.22 9.08
C SER A 203 -7.44 0.52 9.84
N ALA A 204 -6.18 0.77 9.49
CA ALA A 204 -5.04 0.21 10.22
C ALA A 204 -4.98 0.70 11.67
N LEU A 205 -5.26 2.00 11.91
CA LEU A 205 -5.36 2.56 13.26
C LEU A 205 -6.52 1.95 14.05
N ASP A 206 -7.69 1.80 13.43
CA ASP A 206 -8.87 1.19 14.04
C ASP A 206 -8.62 -0.28 14.43
N LEU A 207 -7.86 -1.01 13.62
CA LEU A 207 -7.53 -2.43 13.82
C LEU A 207 -6.26 -2.65 14.67
N GLY A 208 -5.52 -1.60 15.01
CA GLY A 208 -4.25 -1.71 15.72
C GLY A 208 -3.13 -2.37 14.88
N VAL A 209 -3.16 -2.20 13.57
CA VAL A 209 -2.17 -2.78 12.65
C VAL A 209 -1.06 -1.78 12.33
N PRO A 210 0.23 -2.14 12.48
CA PRO A 210 1.32 -1.28 12.06
C PRO A 210 1.34 -1.10 10.53
N LEU A 211 1.09 0.13 10.07
CA LEU A 211 1.09 0.49 8.65
C LEU A 211 1.93 1.77 8.40
N PRO A 212 3.15 1.88 8.95
CA PRO A 212 3.86 3.15 8.95
C PRO A 212 4.25 3.61 7.54
N LEU A 213 4.76 2.75 6.66
CA LEU A 213 5.21 3.14 5.34
C LEU A 213 4.05 3.70 4.48
N ILE A 214 2.93 2.98 4.44
CA ILE A 214 1.76 3.41 3.67
C ILE A 214 1.20 4.72 4.26
N THR A 215 1.15 4.85 5.58
CA THR A 215 0.68 6.06 6.25
C THR A 215 1.60 7.27 5.98
N GLU A 216 2.91 7.07 6.01
CA GLU A 216 3.88 8.13 5.65
C GLU A 216 3.71 8.59 4.20
N SER A 217 3.39 7.70 3.27
CA SER A 217 3.11 8.08 1.89
C SER A 217 1.88 9.00 1.76
N VAL A 218 0.88 8.84 2.64
CA VAL A 218 -0.28 9.74 2.72
C VAL A 218 0.12 11.10 3.27
N PHE A 219 0.90 11.14 4.35
CA PHE A 219 1.39 12.38 4.93
C PHE A 219 2.34 13.12 3.98
N ALA A 220 3.19 12.42 3.24
CA ALA A 220 4.05 13.03 2.21
C ALA A 220 3.21 13.77 1.15
N ARG A 221 2.07 13.22 0.71
CA ARG A 221 1.15 13.93 -0.17
C ARG A 221 0.55 15.16 0.48
N PHE A 222 0.17 15.10 1.76
CA PHE A 222 -0.35 16.27 2.47
C PHE A 222 0.71 17.38 2.58
N VAL A 223 1.95 17.05 2.93
CA VAL A 223 3.05 18.01 2.93
C VAL A 223 3.26 18.60 1.54
N SER A 224 3.16 17.81 0.48
CA SER A 224 3.34 18.29 -0.90
C SER A 224 2.34 19.41 -1.25
N THR A 225 1.11 19.37 -0.74
CA THR A 225 0.07 20.37 -1.03
C THR A 225 0.30 21.71 -0.35
N LEU A 226 1.19 21.80 0.64
CA LEU A 226 1.57 23.06 1.33
C LEU A 226 2.58 23.86 0.49
N LYS A 227 2.38 24.00 -0.82
CA LYS A 227 3.37 24.54 -1.76
C LYS A 227 3.87 25.94 -1.40
N GLU A 228 2.97 26.86 -1.15
CA GLU A 228 3.33 28.26 -0.82
C GLU A 228 4.06 28.34 0.51
N GLU A 229 3.61 27.60 1.53
CA GLU A 229 4.24 27.53 2.84
C GLU A 229 5.64 26.91 2.75
N ARG A 230 5.81 25.81 1.98
CA ARG A 230 7.13 25.18 1.74
C ARG A 230 8.10 26.13 1.05
N VAL A 231 7.63 26.91 0.06
CA VAL A 231 8.44 27.89 -0.64
C VAL A 231 8.87 29.03 0.31
N ALA A 232 7.99 29.49 1.18
CA ALA A 232 8.35 30.49 2.21
C ALA A 232 9.37 29.91 3.21
N ALA A 233 9.09 28.72 3.75
CA ALA A 233 9.96 28.03 4.70
C ALA A 233 11.37 27.76 4.15
N SER A 234 11.49 27.42 2.85
CA SER A 234 12.78 27.16 2.22
C SER A 234 13.73 28.36 2.16
N LYS A 235 13.21 29.57 2.34
CA LYS A 235 14.00 30.81 2.38
C LYS A 235 14.51 31.15 3.79
N GLU A 236 13.82 30.63 4.81
CA GLU A 236 14.10 30.91 6.22
C GLU A 236 14.89 29.80 6.91
N LEU A 237 14.60 28.54 6.53
CA LEU A 237 15.24 27.37 7.13
C LEU A 237 16.52 27.00 6.37
N ALA A 238 17.61 26.84 7.12
CA ALA A 238 18.91 26.52 6.54
C ALA A 238 18.91 25.17 5.80
N ALA A 239 19.40 25.19 4.55
CA ALA A 239 19.59 23.98 3.77
C ALA A 239 20.85 23.21 4.17
N THR A 240 20.80 21.88 4.05
CA THR A 240 21.97 21.01 4.22
C THR A 240 22.80 21.00 2.94
N LYS A 241 24.13 20.95 3.07
CA LYS A 241 25.00 20.83 1.91
C LYS A 241 24.96 19.40 1.36
N ILE A 242 24.64 19.27 0.08
CA ILE A 242 24.68 17.98 -0.62
C ILE A 242 26.14 17.70 -1.00
N PRO A 243 26.68 16.49 -0.70
CA PRO A 243 28.03 16.13 -1.07
C PRO A 243 28.16 15.94 -2.59
N GLU A 244 29.31 16.29 -3.15
CA GLU A 244 29.65 15.92 -4.52
C GLU A 244 30.20 14.50 -4.54
N LEU A 245 29.65 13.66 -5.42
CA LEU A 245 30.07 12.26 -5.57
C LEU A 245 31.02 12.09 -6.76
N THR A 246 32.01 11.25 -6.57
CA THR A 246 32.80 10.69 -7.68
C THR A 246 31.94 9.76 -8.55
N ASN A 247 32.40 9.42 -9.75
CA ASN A 247 31.69 8.48 -10.62
C ASN A 247 31.52 7.10 -9.96
N SER A 248 32.50 6.62 -9.21
CA SER A 248 32.38 5.34 -8.50
C SER A 248 31.35 5.38 -7.38
N GLU A 249 31.33 6.46 -6.60
CA GLU A 249 30.32 6.66 -5.53
C GLU A 249 28.92 6.80 -6.12
N ARG A 250 28.77 7.46 -7.27
CA ARG A 250 27.51 7.56 -7.99
C ARG A 250 26.99 6.20 -8.43
N GLN A 251 27.84 5.34 -9.01
CA GLN A 251 27.45 3.98 -9.40
C GLN A 251 27.07 3.14 -8.17
N ALA A 252 27.81 3.26 -7.08
CA ALA A 252 27.48 2.60 -5.83
C ALA A 252 26.12 3.07 -5.28
N LEU A 253 25.84 4.37 -5.32
CA LEU A 253 24.54 4.94 -4.90
C LEU A 253 23.39 4.40 -5.74
N ILE A 254 23.52 4.32 -7.07
CA ILE A 254 22.48 3.77 -7.96
C ILE A 254 22.13 2.34 -7.54
N GLU A 255 23.14 1.51 -7.28
CA GLU A 255 22.93 0.12 -6.85
C GLU A 255 22.33 0.01 -5.43
N GLN A 256 22.75 0.87 -4.50
CA GLN A 256 22.18 0.96 -3.16
C GLN A 256 20.71 1.36 -3.21
N VAL A 257 20.36 2.37 -4.04
CA VAL A 257 18.95 2.80 -4.22
C VAL A 257 18.12 1.68 -4.85
N ARG A 258 18.65 0.96 -5.85
CA ARG A 258 17.96 -0.19 -6.44
C ARG A 258 17.58 -1.24 -5.39
N LYS A 259 18.56 -1.68 -4.61
CA LYS A 259 18.35 -2.67 -3.54
C LYS A 259 17.45 -2.14 -2.43
N GLY A 260 17.67 -0.89 -2.01
CA GLY A 260 16.86 -0.24 -1.00
C GLY A 260 15.40 -0.07 -1.44
N LEU A 261 15.15 0.27 -2.70
CA LEU A 261 13.81 0.35 -3.27
C LEU A 261 13.12 -1.02 -3.24
N TYR A 262 13.79 -2.08 -3.68
CA TYR A 262 13.22 -3.42 -3.66
C TYR A 262 12.90 -3.90 -2.24
N PHE A 263 13.83 -3.73 -1.30
CA PHE A 263 13.60 -3.98 0.12
C PHE A 263 12.36 -3.24 0.65
N SER A 264 12.26 -1.94 0.36
CA SER A 264 11.19 -1.10 0.88
C SER A 264 9.84 -1.38 0.22
N LYS A 265 9.81 -1.76 -1.06
CA LYS A 265 8.59 -2.26 -1.73
C LYS A 265 8.08 -3.53 -1.04
N ILE A 266 8.95 -4.47 -0.67
CA ILE A 266 8.58 -5.66 0.09
C ILE A 266 7.91 -5.27 1.42
N MET A 267 8.41 -4.24 2.12
CA MET A 267 7.78 -3.75 3.36
C MET A 267 6.38 -3.19 3.11
N SER A 268 6.16 -2.46 2.02
CA SER A 268 4.84 -1.94 1.65
C SER A 268 3.82 -3.06 1.45
N TYR A 269 4.19 -4.10 0.69
CA TYR A 269 3.31 -5.27 0.49
C TYR A 269 3.14 -6.10 1.76
N ALA A 270 4.19 -6.31 2.55
CA ALA A 270 4.11 -7.03 3.82
C ALA A 270 3.14 -6.35 4.79
N GLN A 271 3.17 -5.03 4.90
CA GLN A 271 2.23 -4.26 5.71
C GLN A 271 0.79 -4.38 5.19
N GLY A 272 0.59 -4.25 3.87
CA GLY A 272 -0.74 -4.38 3.27
C GLY A 272 -1.35 -5.77 3.46
N PHE A 273 -0.59 -6.84 3.25
CA PHE A 273 -1.06 -8.22 3.47
C PHE A 273 -1.31 -8.51 4.95
N ALA A 274 -0.47 -7.98 5.86
CA ALA A 274 -0.72 -8.09 7.31
C ALA A 274 -2.03 -7.37 7.71
N GLN A 275 -2.31 -6.19 7.13
CA GLN A 275 -3.56 -5.48 7.35
C GLN A 275 -4.77 -6.29 6.85
N MET A 276 -4.69 -6.89 5.66
CA MET A 276 -5.76 -7.75 5.15
C MET A 276 -6.01 -8.95 6.05
N ARG A 277 -4.97 -9.54 6.62
CA ARG A 277 -5.09 -10.66 7.55
C ARG A 277 -5.88 -10.27 8.81
N VAL A 278 -5.50 -9.18 9.46
CA VAL A 278 -6.20 -8.72 10.67
C VAL A 278 -7.65 -8.32 10.36
N ALA A 279 -7.89 -7.66 9.23
CA ALA A 279 -9.25 -7.35 8.78
C ALA A 279 -10.08 -8.61 8.48
N SER A 280 -9.46 -9.63 7.89
CA SER A 280 -10.11 -10.91 7.62
C SER A 280 -10.59 -11.58 8.90
N GLU A 281 -9.77 -11.55 9.95
CA GLU A 281 -10.13 -12.06 11.28
C GLU A 281 -11.25 -11.22 11.91
N GLU A 282 -11.11 -9.90 11.93
CA GLU A 282 -12.08 -8.96 12.52
C GLU A 282 -13.49 -9.05 11.89
N PHE A 283 -13.54 -9.14 10.55
CA PHE A 283 -14.80 -9.13 9.80
C PHE A 283 -15.28 -10.53 9.39
N ASN A 284 -14.58 -11.59 9.77
CA ASN A 284 -14.88 -12.99 9.41
C ASN A 284 -14.98 -13.21 7.89
N TRP A 285 -13.99 -12.73 7.12
CA TRP A 285 -14.03 -12.80 5.65
C TRP A 285 -13.36 -14.04 5.05
N ASP A 286 -12.48 -14.69 5.79
CA ASP A 286 -11.72 -15.87 5.33
C ASP A 286 -10.98 -15.60 4.01
N LEU A 287 -10.19 -14.52 3.96
CA LEU A 287 -9.49 -14.08 2.76
C LEU A 287 -8.41 -15.08 2.32
N ASN A 288 -8.36 -15.39 1.01
CA ASN A 288 -7.29 -16.15 0.40
C ASN A 288 -6.19 -15.23 -0.15
N TYR A 289 -5.12 -15.03 0.60
CA TYR A 289 -4.06 -14.07 0.27
C TYR A 289 -3.26 -14.47 -0.97
N GLY A 290 -3.07 -15.77 -1.21
CA GLY A 290 -2.43 -16.28 -2.42
C GLY A 290 -3.23 -15.96 -3.67
N GLU A 291 -4.54 -16.16 -3.64
CA GLU A 291 -5.44 -15.80 -4.75
C GLU A 291 -5.51 -14.27 -4.94
N ILE A 292 -5.50 -13.50 -3.86
CA ILE A 292 -5.43 -12.03 -3.94
C ILE A 292 -4.13 -11.59 -4.63
N ALA A 293 -2.99 -12.18 -4.29
CA ALA A 293 -1.73 -11.88 -4.97
C ALA A 293 -1.76 -12.24 -6.47
N LYS A 294 -2.41 -13.36 -6.83
CA LYS A 294 -2.56 -13.78 -8.23
C LYS A 294 -3.29 -12.76 -9.09
N ILE A 295 -4.37 -12.16 -8.58
CA ILE A 295 -5.15 -11.19 -9.36
C ILE A 295 -4.46 -9.82 -9.51
N PHE A 296 -3.40 -9.55 -8.75
CA PHE A 296 -2.60 -8.34 -8.90
C PHE A 296 -1.50 -8.47 -9.97
N ARG A 297 -1.29 -9.64 -10.56
CA ARG A 297 -0.23 -9.90 -11.54
C ARG A 297 -0.43 -9.23 -12.89
N ALA A 298 -1.65 -8.85 -13.25
CA ALA A 298 -1.94 -8.08 -14.46
C ALA A 298 -3.15 -7.16 -14.26
N GLY A 299 -3.27 -6.14 -15.12
CA GLY A 299 -4.42 -5.24 -15.16
C GLY A 299 -4.57 -4.37 -13.90
N CYS A 300 -3.51 -4.16 -13.10
CA CYS A 300 -3.57 -3.31 -11.93
C CYS A 300 -2.33 -2.41 -11.80
N ILE A 301 -2.47 -1.33 -11.05
CA ILE A 301 -1.41 -0.32 -10.86
C ILE A 301 -0.20 -0.88 -10.08
N ILE A 302 -0.43 -1.85 -9.21
CA ILE A 302 0.65 -2.46 -8.41
C ILE A 302 1.20 -3.77 -8.99
N ARG A 303 0.92 -4.06 -10.28
CA ARG A 303 1.53 -5.19 -10.98
C ARG A 303 3.05 -5.18 -10.80
N ALA A 304 3.60 -6.28 -10.31
CA ALA A 304 5.02 -6.45 -10.06
C ALA A 304 5.44 -7.91 -10.23
N GLN A 305 6.67 -8.14 -10.68
CA GLN A 305 7.20 -9.48 -10.89
C GLN A 305 7.17 -10.34 -9.61
N PHE A 306 7.44 -9.75 -8.45
CA PHE A 306 7.48 -10.50 -7.19
C PHE A 306 6.11 -10.90 -6.62
N LEU A 307 4.99 -10.50 -7.23
CA LEU A 307 3.65 -10.96 -6.82
C LEU A 307 3.51 -12.48 -6.90
N GLN A 308 4.17 -13.12 -7.87
CA GLN A 308 4.23 -14.59 -7.91
C GLN A 308 4.94 -15.16 -6.67
N LYS A 309 5.97 -14.47 -6.14
CA LYS A 309 6.64 -14.89 -4.92
C LYS A 309 5.76 -14.77 -3.68
N ILE A 310 4.83 -13.80 -3.66
CA ILE A 310 3.82 -13.68 -2.60
C ILE A 310 2.83 -14.85 -2.71
N THR A 311 2.34 -15.15 -3.91
CA THR A 311 1.49 -16.31 -4.16
C THR A 311 2.16 -17.60 -3.65
N ASP A 312 3.40 -17.84 -4.08
CA ASP A 312 4.16 -19.01 -3.68
C ASP A 312 4.37 -19.09 -2.15
N ALA A 313 4.52 -17.94 -1.48
CA ALA A 313 4.67 -17.89 -0.03
C ALA A 313 3.39 -18.37 0.69
N PHE A 314 2.23 -17.89 0.28
CA PHE A 314 0.95 -18.32 0.85
C PHE A 314 0.51 -19.71 0.42
N GLU A 315 0.96 -20.22 -0.71
CA GLU A 315 0.78 -21.62 -1.09
C GLU A 315 1.62 -22.55 -0.20
N ARG A 316 2.83 -22.12 0.21
CA ARG A 316 3.66 -22.87 1.17
C ARG A 316 3.11 -22.83 2.59
N ASP A 317 2.62 -21.67 3.01
CA ASP A 317 2.06 -21.46 4.34
C ASP A 317 0.83 -20.53 4.28
N PRO A 318 -0.38 -21.08 4.17
CA PRO A 318 -1.62 -20.30 4.17
C PRO A 318 -1.84 -19.49 5.45
N GLN A 319 -1.16 -19.83 6.55
CA GLN A 319 -1.23 -19.13 7.84
C GLN A 319 -0.05 -18.18 8.08
N LEU A 320 0.73 -17.88 7.05
CA LEU A 320 1.88 -16.98 7.13
C LEU A 320 1.48 -15.62 7.73
N LYS A 321 2.04 -15.29 8.88
CA LYS A 321 1.68 -14.08 9.61
C LYS A 321 2.19 -12.80 8.96
N ASN A 322 3.36 -12.89 8.31
CA ASN A 322 4.00 -11.76 7.64
C ASN A 322 4.89 -12.29 6.51
N LEU A 323 4.89 -11.64 5.36
CA LEU A 323 5.73 -12.01 4.22
C LEU A 323 7.22 -12.10 4.56
N LEU A 324 7.69 -11.29 5.51
CA LEU A 324 9.10 -11.29 5.95
C LEU A 324 9.56 -12.61 6.56
N LEU A 325 8.63 -13.47 6.98
CA LEU A 325 8.93 -14.80 7.53
C LEU A 325 9.01 -15.89 6.46
N ASP A 326 8.63 -15.59 5.23
CA ASP A 326 8.82 -16.52 4.11
C ASP A 326 10.29 -16.53 3.64
N LYS A 327 10.79 -17.71 3.27
CA LYS A 327 12.20 -17.93 2.92
C LYS A 327 12.74 -17.04 1.80
N TYR A 328 11.90 -16.67 0.81
CA TYR A 328 12.34 -15.79 -0.28
C TYR A 328 12.52 -14.35 0.23
N PHE A 329 11.53 -13.83 0.92
CA PHE A 329 11.57 -12.46 1.45
C PHE A 329 12.60 -12.30 2.57
N LEU A 330 12.76 -13.34 3.41
CA LEU A 330 13.82 -13.38 4.41
C LEU A 330 15.21 -13.24 3.75
N TYR A 331 15.50 -14.04 2.72
CA TYR A 331 16.77 -13.96 2.00
C TYR A 331 17.01 -12.57 1.39
N VAL A 332 15.99 -11.99 0.74
CA VAL A 332 16.12 -10.66 0.12
C VAL A 332 16.36 -9.59 1.18
N THR A 333 15.59 -9.59 2.25
CA THR A 333 15.73 -8.56 3.30
C THR A 333 17.06 -8.66 4.03
N GLU A 334 17.56 -9.86 4.32
CA GLU A 334 18.91 -10.06 4.85
C GLU A 334 20.00 -9.53 3.91
N SER A 335 19.85 -9.80 2.60
CA SER A 335 20.84 -9.39 1.60
C SER A 335 20.83 -7.89 1.31
N TYR A 336 19.70 -7.20 1.49
CA TYR A 336 19.54 -5.81 1.06
C TYR A 336 19.42 -4.80 2.21
N GLN A 337 19.38 -5.24 3.46
CA GLN A 337 19.22 -4.34 4.61
C GLN A 337 20.35 -3.30 4.73
N ASP A 338 21.60 -3.66 4.39
CA ASP A 338 22.70 -2.71 4.45
C ASP A 338 22.56 -1.62 3.39
N ALA A 339 22.10 -1.98 2.19
CA ALA A 339 21.87 -1.01 1.12
C ALA A 339 20.79 0.02 1.50
N VAL A 340 19.66 -0.41 2.08
CA VAL A 340 18.63 0.54 2.51
C VAL A 340 19.11 1.44 3.65
N ARG A 341 19.95 0.93 4.56
CA ARG A 341 20.59 1.74 5.61
C ARG A 341 21.46 2.84 5.02
N ASP A 342 22.30 2.48 4.04
CA ASP A 342 23.17 3.43 3.34
C ASP A 342 22.36 4.51 2.61
N VAL A 343 21.26 4.12 1.95
CA VAL A 343 20.33 5.05 1.29
C VAL A 343 19.73 6.03 2.30
N VAL A 344 19.21 5.55 3.42
CA VAL A 344 18.61 6.41 4.47
C VAL A 344 19.64 7.34 5.06
N VAL A 345 20.83 6.82 5.42
CA VAL A 345 21.93 7.65 5.99
C VAL A 345 22.36 8.73 5.00
N THR A 346 22.54 8.37 3.73
CA THR A 346 22.94 9.30 2.67
C THR A 346 21.90 10.40 2.48
N ALA A 347 20.62 10.03 2.36
CA ALA A 347 19.53 10.99 2.18
C ALA A 347 19.38 11.94 3.37
N VAL A 348 19.39 11.42 4.61
CA VAL A 348 19.25 12.22 5.84
C VAL A 348 20.42 13.19 5.97
N ARG A 349 21.66 12.78 5.73
CA ARG A 349 22.84 13.67 5.75
C ARG A 349 22.79 14.74 4.68
N ALA A 350 22.19 14.45 3.53
CA ALA A 350 22.03 15.39 2.43
C ALA A 350 20.78 16.31 2.60
N GLY A 351 19.97 16.10 3.63
CA GLY A 351 18.72 16.84 3.82
C GLY A 351 17.64 16.50 2.80
N ILE A 352 17.66 15.28 2.27
CA ILE A 352 16.65 14.76 1.34
C ILE A 352 15.57 14.03 2.15
N PRO A 353 14.29 14.42 2.04
CA PRO A 353 13.23 13.74 2.75
C PRO A 353 12.96 12.36 2.17
N VAL A 354 13.04 11.34 3.02
CA VAL A 354 12.80 9.93 2.66
C VAL A 354 11.90 9.24 3.70
N PRO A 355 10.67 9.75 3.91
CA PRO A 355 9.78 9.22 4.93
C PRO A 355 9.46 7.75 4.74
N THR A 356 9.25 7.29 3.50
CA THR A 356 8.88 5.89 3.26
C THR A 356 10.06 4.93 3.31
N PHE A 357 11.25 5.30 2.86
CA PHE A 357 12.46 4.50 3.11
C PHE A 357 12.77 4.40 4.61
N SER A 358 12.69 5.51 5.33
CA SER A 358 12.91 5.54 6.77
C SER A 358 11.91 4.67 7.53
N SER A 359 10.63 4.74 7.16
CA SER A 359 9.58 3.92 7.76
C SER A 359 9.71 2.44 7.43
N ALA A 360 10.15 2.10 6.20
CA ALA A 360 10.42 0.73 5.82
C ALA A 360 11.50 0.09 6.72
N LEU A 361 12.61 0.80 6.89
CA LEU A 361 13.71 0.35 7.73
C LEU A 361 13.32 0.27 9.21
N ALA A 362 12.62 1.29 9.72
CA ALA A 362 12.13 1.30 11.11
C ALA A 362 11.13 0.16 11.38
N TYR A 363 10.23 -0.13 10.44
CA TYR A 363 9.31 -1.27 10.54
C TYR A 363 10.07 -2.59 10.59
N TYR A 364 11.01 -2.82 9.69
CA TYR A 364 11.84 -4.03 9.66
C TYR A 364 12.60 -4.22 10.97
N ASP A 365 13.30 -3.18 11.44
CA ASP A 365 14.07 -3.25 12.67
C ASP A 365 13.19 -3.48 13.91
N SER A 366 12.02 -2.85 13.97
CA SER A 366 11.05 -3.06 15.05
C SER A 366 10.48 -4.48 15.03
N TYR A 367 10.09 -4.96 13.84
CA TYR A 367 9.46 -6.27 13.69
C TYR A 367 10.39 -7.44 14.09
N ARG A 368 11.70 -7.32 13.79
CA ARG A 368 12.69 -8.34 14.13
C ARG A 368 13.29 -8.21 15.54
N SER A 369 12.92 -7.18 16.30
CA SER A 369 13.48 -6.94 17.63
C SER A 369 12.72 -7.74 18.69
N GLU A 370 13.43 -8.59 19.41
CA GLU A 370 12.89 -9.35 20.54
C GLU A 370 12.44 -8.43 21.68
N THR A 371 13.19 -7.35 21.93
CA THR A 371 12.87 -6.36 22.96
C THR A 371 12.79 -4.97 22.34
N LEU A 372 11.71 -4.27 22.62
CA LEU A 372 11.49 -2.88 22.22
C LEU A 372 11.48 -1.96 23.45
N PRO A 373 11.80 -0.67 23.29
CA PRO A 373 11.76 0.30 24.41
C PRO A 373 10.33 0.63 24.89
N ALA A 374 9.34 -0.12 24.43
CA ALA A 374 7.95 -0.04 24.86
C ALA A 374 7.78 -0.41 26.35
N ASN A 375 8.71 -1.15 26.92
CA ASN A 375 8.77 -1.42 28.36
C ASN A 375 8.90 -0.11 29.18
N LEU A 376 9.70 0.85 28.72
CA LEU A 376 9.79 2.17 29.37
C LEU A 376 8.47 2.95 29.24
N ILE A 377 7.83 2.90 28.08
CA ILE A 377 6.51 3.54 27.88
C ILE A 377 5.49 2.94 28.85
N GLN A 378 5.47 1.61 29.00
CA GLN A 378 4.55 0.96 29.92
C GLN A 378 4.87 1.28 31.39
N ALA A 379 6.15 1.37 31.75
CA ALA A 379 6.55 1.80 33.08
C ALA A 379 6.11 3.26 33.38
N GLN A 380 6.26 4.18 32.41
CA GLN A 380 5.76 5.55 32.53
C GLN A 380 4.24 5.59 32.74
N ARG A 381 3.48 4.77 31.98
CA ARG A 381 2.03 4.68 32.13
C ARG A 381 1.63 4.14 33.50
N ASP A 382 2.36 3.15 34.00
CA ASP A 382 2.14 2.63 35.34
C ASP A 382 2.50 3.67 36.42
N TYR A 383 3.57 4.42 36.23
CA TYR A 383 4.01 5.46 37.16
C TYR A 383 2.97 6.57 37.36
N PHE A 384 2.44 7.12 36.27
CA PHE A 384 1.53 8.26 36.36
C PHE A 384 0.05 7.87 36.53
N GLY A 385 -0.33 6.62 36.22
CA GLY A 385 -1.75 6.26 36.16
C GLY A 385 -2.09 4.85 36.65
N ALA A 386 -1.15 4.14 37.25
CA ALA A 386 -1.31 2.74 37.67
C ALA A 386 -1.92 1.85 36.58
N HIS A 387 -1.45 2.06 35.32
CA HIS A 387 -1.98 1.33 34.16
C HIS A 387 -1.53 -0.12 34.08
N THR A 388 -0.82 -0.60 35.07
CA THR A 388 -0.32 -1.97 35.20
C THR A 388 0.62 -2.43 34.10
N TYR A 389 1.26 -3.54 34.25
CA TYR A 389 2.13 -4.18 33.27
C TYR A 389 2.19 -5.70 33.52
N ASN A 390 2.53 -6.44 32.46
CA ASN A 390 2.88 -7.85 32.56
C ASN A 390 4.40 -7.98 32.68
N ARG A 391 4.88 -8.99 33.37
CA ARG A 391 6.31 -9.26 33.49
C ARG A 391 6.76 -10.31 32.49
N VAL A 392 8.05 -10.29 32.14
CA VAL A 392 8.67 -11.27 31.21
C VAL A 392 9.06 -12.58 31.92
N ASP A 393 9.19 -12.56 33.25
CA ASP A 393 9.72 -13.66 34.07
C ASP A 393 8.67 -14.42 34.89
N LYS A 394 7.44 -13.91 34.95
CA LYS A 394 6.30 -14.59 35.61
C LYS A 394 4.96 -14.13 35.05
N PRO A 395 3.92 -14.98 35.07
CA PRO A 395 2.57 -14.58 34.69
C PRO A 395 1.95 -13.64 35.71
N GLY A 396 0.90 -12.92 35.31
CA GLY A 396 0.15 -12.00 36.17
C GLY A 396 0.21 -10.57 35.65
N THR A 397 -0.60 -9.72 36.27
CA THR A 397 -0.68 -8.28 36.02
C THR A 397 -0.23 -7.53 37.24
N PHE A 398 0.66 -6.57 37.11
CA PHE A 398 1.34 -5.93 38.22
C PHE A 398 1.24 -4.41 38.15
N HIS A 399 1.27 -3.78 39.31
CA HIS A 399 1.50 -2.35 39.51
C HIS A 399 2.70 -2.18 40.45
N PHE A 400 3.60 -1.26 40.13
CA PHE A 400 4.69 -0.90 41.02
C PHE A 400 4.35 0.41 41.75
N GLU A 401 4.30 0.35 43.08
CA GLU A 401 4.14 1.55 43.93
C GLU A 401 5.46 2.32 43.93
N TRP A 402 5.71 3.14 42.94
CA TRP A 402 6.98 3.79 42.62
C TRP A 402 7.60 4.58 43.77
N ALA A 403 6.75 5.19 44.61
CA ALA A 403 7.20 5.94 45.79
C ALA A 403 7.57 5.04 46.97
N GLN A 404 7.04 3.81 47.03
CA GLN A 404 7.23 2.84 48.09
C GLN A 404 8.16 1.71 47.66
N GLU A 405 8.59 1.69 46.43
CA GLU A 405 9.42 0.64 45.82
C GLU A 405 8.84 -0.78 46.00
N LYS A 406 7.52 -0.91 45.90
CA LYS A 406 6.80 -2.16 46.15
C LYS A 406 5.94 -2.54 44.94
N GLU A 407 6.05 -3.79 44.48
CA GLU A 407 5.20 -4.37 43.46
C GLU A 407 3.94 -5.00 44.05
N ILE A 408 2.79 -4.78 43.43
CA ILE A 408 1.51 -5.40 43.80
C ILE A 408 1.00 -6.14 42.58
N GLU A 409 0.63 -7.41 42.78
CA GLU A 409 -0.10 -8.22 41.81
C GLU A 409 -1.59 -7.86 41.87
N GLN A 410 -2.23 -7.62 40.73
CA GLN A 410 -3.65 -7.26 40.61
C GLN A 410 -4.49 -8.40 40.04
#